data_c5670141621c4c3f305a340524585e61
#
_entry.id   c5670141621c4c3f305a340524585e61
#
_cell.length_a   1.000
_cell.length_b   1.000
_cell.length_c   1.000
_cell.angle_alpha   90.00
_cell.angle_beta   90.00
_cell.angle_gamma   90.00
#
_symmetry.space_group_name_H-M   'P 1'
#
loop_
_entity.id
_entity.type
_entity.pdbx_description
1 polymer ?
#
loop_
_entity_poly.entity_id
_entity_poly.type
_entity_poly.pdbx_seq_one_letter_code
_entity_poly.pdbx_strand_id
1 'polypeptide(L)'
;MKLFLDANILFTAAYSKQGIISRTLFRLAEAGRCSLITSAYTADEARRNLAVKAQTALPEFRKLLEAAAIVREPAPAVVARMKQLPLAEKDAPIMAAAVEFGSDILVTGDRRDFGHLFGLEVEGVLVLNPADTLDRVMSEVKR
;
A
#
# COMPACT_ATOMS: atom_id res chain seq x y z
N MET A 1 10.10 -9.54 3.38
CA MET A 1 9.49 -8.24 3.75
C MET A 1 8.11 -8.16 3.13
N LYS A 2 7.12 -7.89 3.95
CA LYS A 2 5.71 -7.81 3.53
C LYS A 2 5.29 -6.34 3.48
N LEU A 3 4.81 -5.90 2.32
CA LEU A 3 4.41 -4.51 2.07
C LEU A 3 2.91 -4.44 1.87
N PHE A 4 2.23 -3.59 2.64
CA PHE A 4 0.83 -3.27 2.41
C PHE A 4 0.76 -2.02 1.53
N LEU A 5 0.04 -2.13 0.42
CA LEU A 5 -0.05 -1.03 -0.56
C LEU A 5 -1.34 -0.25 -0.38
N ASP A 6 -1.22 1.06 -0.18
CA ASP A 6 -2.35 1.98 -0.18
C ASP A 6 -2.89 2.17 -1.60
N ALA A 7 -4.11 2.67 -1.72
CA ALA A 7 -4.79 2.85 -3.00
C ALA A 7 -4.01 3.73 -3.98
N ASN A 8 -3.36 4.80 -3.49
CA ASN A 8 -2.58 5.68 -4.37
C ASN A 8 -1.38 4.98 -5.00
N ILE A 9 -0.80 3.98 -4.33
CA ILE A 9 0.32 3.20 -4.90
C ILE A 9 -0.19 2.33 -6.05
N LEU A 10 -1.33 1.67 -5.86
CA LEU A 10 -1.97 0.88 -6.90
C LEU A 10 -2.35 1.76 -8.09
N PHE A 11 -2.92 2.93 -7.81
CA PHE A 11 -3.32 3.89 -8.83
C PHE A 11 -2.12 4.39 -9.66
N THR A 12 -1.06 4.86 -8.99
CA THR A 12 0.10 5.41 -9.69
C THR A 12 0.86 4.34 -10.47
N ALA A 13 0.93 3.12 -9.95
CA ALA A 13 1.57 2.03 -10.67
C ALA A 13 0.85 1.70 -11.97
N ALA A 14 -0.49 1.76 -11.98
CA ALA A 14 -1.30 1.43 -13.16
C ALA A 14 -1.36 2.54 -14.19
N TYR A 15 -1.36 3.81 -13.74
CA TYR A 15 -1.70 4.93 -14.62
C TYR A 15 -0.57 5.92 -14.85
N SER A 16 0.17 6.30 -13.82
CA SER A 16 1.03 7.47 -13.89
C SER A 16 2.38 7.18 -14.56
N LYS A 17 2.83 8.09 -15.43
CA LYS A 17 4.20 8.08 -15.94
C LYS A 17 5.21 8.27 -14.81
N GLN A 18 4.81 8.91 -13.71
CA GLN A 18 5.62 9.12 -12.52
C GLN A 18 5.57 7.92 -11.57
N GLY A 19 4.83 6.88 -11.93
CA GLY A 19 4.67 5.67 -11.12
C GLY A 19 5.77 4.63 -11.26
N ILE A 20 6.94 5.02 -11.77
CA ILE A 20 8.06 4.09 -11.99
C ILE A 20 8.49 3.41 -10.69
N ILE A 21 8.58 4.17 -9.59
CA ILE A 21 8.97 3.61 -8.29
C ILE A 21 7.93 2.60 -7.81
N SER A 22 6.64 2.95 -7.90
CA SER A 22 5.56 2.04 -7.54
C SER A 22 5.60 0.76 -8.38
N ARG A 23 5.77 0.88 -9.71
CA ARG A 23 5.89 -0.28 -10.59
C ARG A 23 7.11 -1.15 -10.27
N THR A 24 8.20 -0.53 -9.85
CA THR A 24 9.40 -1.26 -9.47
C THR A 24 9.15 -2.16 -8.27
N LEU A 25 8.33 -1.73 -7.30
CA LEU A 25 7.94 -2.58 -6.18
C LEU A 25 7.21 -3.83 -6.66
N PHE A 26 6.33 -3.72 -7.65
CA PHE A 26 5.65 -4.88 -8.24
C PHE A 26 6.63 -5.82 -8.92
N ARG A 27 7.61 -5.29 -9.65
CA ARG A 27 8.65 -6.11 -10.29
C ARG A 27 9.51 -6.85 -9.28
N LEU A 28 9.83 -6.20 -8.17
CA LEU A 28 10.60 -6.83 -7.09
C LEU A 28 9.79 -7.97 -6.44
N ALA A 29 8.49 -7.79 -6.29
CA ALA A 29 7.61 -8.84 -5.78
C ALA A 29 7.56 -10.03 -6.73
N GLU A 30 7.43 -9.79 -8.04
CA GLU A 30 7.44 -10.84 -9.05
C GLU A 30 8.76 -11.62 -9.04
N ALA A 31 9.86 -10.94 -8.72
CA ALA A 31 11.18 -11.57 -8.59
C ALA A 31 11.41 -12.24 -7.23
N GLY A 32 10.40 -12.26 -6.35
CA GLY A 32 10.49 -12.92 -5.04
C GLY A 32 11.26 -12.11 -3.99
N ARG A 33 11.47 -10.80 -4.22
CA ARG A 33 12.26 -9.94 -3.33
C ARG A 33 11.46 -9.32 -2.19
N CYS A 34 10.15 -9.29 -2.34
CA CYS A 34 9.21 -8.84 -1.31
C CYS A 34 7.85 -9.45 -1.59
N SER A 35 6.93 -9.34 -0.63
CA SER A 35 5.54 -9.76 -0.79
C SER A 35 4.66 -8.52 -0.75
N LEU A 36 3.66 -8.45 -1.64
CA LEU A 36 2.71 -7.34 -1.65
C LEU A 36 1.37 -7.83 -1.17
N ILE A 37 0.76 -7.06 -0.27
CA ILE A 37 -0.62 -7.29 0.16
C ILE A 37 -1.39 -5.99 0.08
N THR A 38 -2.71 -6.10 -0.07
CA THR A 38 -3.64 -4.99 0.04
C THR A 38 -4.99 -5.57 0.47
N SER A 39 -5.93 -4.73 0.89
CA SER A 39 -7.28 -5.18 1.24
C SER A 39 -8.23 -4.97 0.07
N ALA A 40 -9.38 -5.66 0.10
CA ALA A 40 -10.44 -5.44 -0.89
C ALA A 40 -10.92 -3.99 -0.87
N TYR A 41 -11.04 -3.40 0.33
CA TYR A 41 -11.41 -1.99 0.49
C TYR A 41 -10.45 -1.06 -0.27
N THR A 42 -9.15 -1.28 -0.09
CA THR A 42 -8.09 -0.46 -0.70
C THR A 42 -8.03 -0.65 -2.22
N ALA A 43 -8.09 -1.91 -2.66
CA ALA A 43 -8.09 -2.23 -4.10
C ALA A 43 -9.33 -1.65 -4.80
N ASP A 44 -10.49 -1.69 -4.15
CA ASP A 44 -11.72 -1.13 -4.70
C ASP A 44 -11.64 0.40 -4.82
N GLU A 45 -11.04 1.07 -3.84
CA GLU A 45 -10.83 2.52 -3.92
C GLU A 45 -9.96 2.88 -5.13
N ALA A 46 -8.87 2.16 -5.34
CA ALA A 46 -8.00 2.39 -6.51
C ALA A 46 -8.75 2.14 -7.81
N ARG A 47 -9.52 1.06 -7.89
CA ARG A 47 -10.30 0.71 -9.07
C ARG A 47 -11.32 1.82 -9.39
N ARG A 48 -12.03 2.32 -8.39
CA ARG A 48 -13.03 3.37 -8.59
C ARG A 48 -12.38 4.67 -9.07
N ASN A 49 -11.23 5.03 -8.50
CA ASN A 49 -10.50 6.22 -8.92
C ASN A 49 -10.02 6.10 -10.37
N LEU A 50 -9.52 4.93 -10.77
CA LEU A 50 -9.10 4.69 -12.15
C LEU A 50 -10.29 4.72 -13.12
N ALA A 51 -11.42 4.15 -12.74
CA ALA A 51 -12.62 4.15 -13.58
C ALA A 51 -13.10 5.57 -13.91
N VAL A 52 -12.91 6.51 -12.98
CA VAL A 52 -13.29 7.92 -13.18
C VAL A 52 -12.21 8.69 -13.93
N LYS A 53 -10.93 8.52 -13.55
CA LYS A 53 -9.84 9.37 -14.02
C LYS A 53 -9.08 8.80 -15.22
N ALA A 54 -9.03 7.48 -15.37
CA ALA A 54 -8.18 6.83 -16.37
C ALA A 54 -8.67 5.41 -16.68
N GLN A 55 -9.87 5.30 -17.20
CA GLN A 55 -10.52 4.01 -17.47
C GLN A 55 -9.65 3.08 -18.30
N THR A 56 -8.84 3.60 -19.23
CA THR A 56 -7.96 2.81 -20.07
C THR A 56 -6.84 2.11 -19.29
N ALA A 57 -6.58 2.52 -18.03
CA ALA A 57 -5.59 1.89 -17.19
C ALA A 57 -6.12 0.69 -16.38
N LEU A 58 -7.43 0.41 -16.43
CA LEU A 58 -8.04 -0.71 -15.70
C LEU A 58 -7.44 -2.07 -16.05
N PRO A 59 -7.17 -2.40 -17.32
CA PRO A 59 -6.53 -3.68 -17.64
C PRO A 59 -5.15 -3.84 -16.99
N GLU A 60 -4.34 -2.80 -17.00
CA GLU A 60 -3.03 -2.81 -16.36
C GLU A 60 -3.16 -2.96 -14.83
N PHE A 61 -4.13 -2.27 -14.23
CA PHE A 61 -4.42 -2.38 -12.81
C PHE A 61 -4.75 -3.82 -12.42
N ARG A 62 -5.62 -4.50 -13.18
CA ARG A 62 -5.98 -5.89 -12.93
C ARG A 62 -4.77 -6.81 -13.00
N LYS A 63 -3.91 -6.56 -13.98
CA LYS A 63 -2.68 -7.34 -14.13
C LYS A 63 -1.73 -7.14 -12.95
N LEU A 64 -1.55 -5.90 -12.50
CA LEU A 64 -0.71 -5.61 -11.34
C LEU A 64 -1.24 -6.27 -10.07
N LEU A 65 -2.56 -6.30 -9.89
CA LEU A 65 -3.16 -6.92 -8.71
C LEU A 65 -2.85 -8.43 -8.60
N GLU A 66 -2.52 -9.10 -9.71
CA GLU A 66 -2.14 -10.52 -9.67
C GLU A 66 -0.86 -10.74 -8.85
N ALA A 67 0.00 -9.73 -8.73
CA ALA A 67 1.22 -9.81 -7.95
C ALA A 67 1.02 -9.51 -6.45
N ALA A 68 -0.18 -9.15 -6.04
CA ALA A 68 -0.51 -8.82 -4.65
C ALA A 68 -1.55 -9.79 -4.11
N ALA A 69 -1.41 -10.16 -2.84
CA ALA A 69 -2.45 -10.92 -2.16
C ALA A 69 -3.50 -9.95 -1.61
N ILE A 70 -4.77 -10.27 -1.83
CA ILE A 70 -5.89 -9.48 -1.30
C ILE A 70 -6.29 -10.09 0.04
N VAL A 71 -6.07 -9.36 1.12
CA VAL A 71 -6.44 -9.82 2.46
C VAL A 71 -7.86 -9.40 2.78
N ARG A 72 -8.51 -10.16 3.69
CA ARG A 72 -9.84 -9.81 4.18
C ARG A 72 -9.82 -8.47 4.91
N GLU A 73 -11.00 -7.88 5.12
CA GLU A 73 -11.08 -6.65 5.91
C GLU A 73 -10.65 -6.92 7.36
N PRO A 74 -10.02 -5.91 8.01
CA PRO A 74 -9.58 -6.07 9.39
C PRO A 74 -10.74 -6.19 10.37
N ALA A 75 -10.46 -6.82 11.53
CA ALA A 75 -11.45 -6.94 12.58
C ALA A 75 -11.86 -5.54 13.09
N PRO A 76 -13.16 -5.36 13.42
CA PRO A 76 -13.65 -4.06 13.93
C PRO A 76 -12.87 -3.52 15.13
N ALA A 77 -12.39 -4.39 16.00
CA ALA A 77 -11.59 -3.98 17.16
C ALA A 77 -10.26 -3.35 16.76
N VAL A 78 -9.62 -3.85 15.70
CA VAL A 78 -8.36 -3.29 15.19
C VAL A 78 -8.63 -1.92 14.55
N VAL A 79 -9.70 -1.81 13.76
CA VAL A 79 -10.10 -0.53 13.17
C VAL A 79 -10.37 0.51 14.28
N ALA A 80 -11.07 0.11 15.34
CA ALA A 80 -11.37 1.00 16.46
C ALA A 80 -10.09 1.53 17.13
N ARG A 81 -9.07 0.67 17.30
CA ARG A 81 -7.78 1.13 17.83
C ARG A 81 -7.12 2.16 16.92
N MET A 82 -7.17 1.93 15.62
CA MET A 82 -6.56 2.84 14.64
C MET A 82 -7.27 4.19 14.59
N LYS A 83 -8.57 4.23 14.87
CA LYS A 83 -9.34 5.48 14.93
C LYS A 83 -8.87 6.42 16.05
N GLN A 84 -8.13 5.91 17.03
CA GLN A 84 -7.57 6.73 18.10
C GLN A 84 -6.27 7.42 17.70
N LEU A 85 -5.71 7.06 16.56
CA LEU A 85 -4.54 7.73 16.01
C LEU A 85 -4.96 9.02 15.28
N PRO A 86 -4.01 9.96 15.11
CA PRO A 86 -4.30 11.16 14.31
C PRO A 86 -4.36 10.84 12.82
N LEU A 87 -5.37 10.05 12.42
CA LEU A 87 -5.64 9.64 11.04
C LEU A 87 -7.05 10.05 10.66
N ALA A 88 -7.25 10.33 9.37
CA ALA A 88 -8.59 10.48 8.82
C ALA A 88 -9.37 9.18 9.03
N GLU A 89 -10.66 9.28 9.34
CA GLU A 89 -11.49 8.10 9.63
C GLU A 89 -11.46 7.08 8.50
N LYS A 90 -11.42 7.54 7.25
CA LYS A 90 -11.35 6.67 6.06
C LYS A 90 -10.04 5.87 5.97
N ASP A 91 -8.97 6.32 6.66
CA ASP A 91 -7.65 5.69 6.60
C ASP A 91 -7.44 4.69 7.74
N ALA A 92 -8.28 4.71 8.76
CA ALA A 92 -8.20 3.75 9.87
C ALA A 92 -8.31 2.30 9.40
N PRO A 93 -9.24 1.92 8.49
CA PRO A 93 -9.28 0.54 7.98
C PRO A 93 -8.02 0.12 7.23
N ILE A 94 -7.34 1.06 6.58
CA ILE A 94 -6.11 0.78 5.84
C ILE A 94 -4.98 0.45 6.82
N MET A 95 -4.79 1.31 7.82
CA MET A 95 -3.78 1.08 8.87
C MET A 95 -4.09 -0.22 9.65
N ALA A 96 -5.36 -0.45 9.95
CA ALA A 96 -5.80 -1.65 10.66
C ALA A 96 -5.47 -2.93 9.89
N ALA A 97 -5.70 -2.95 8.59
CA ALA A 97 -5.37 -4.10 7.76
C ALA A 97 -3.85 -4.33 7.72
N ALA A 98 -3.07 -3.27 7.56
CA ALA A 98 -1.62 -3.38 7.57
C ALA A 98 -1.11 -4.00 8.89
N VAL A 99 -1.66 -3.56 10.02
CA VAL A 99 -1.28 -4.05 11.36
C VAL A 99 -1.73 -5.50 11.54
N GLU A 100 -3.00 -5.80 11.27
CA GLU A 100 -3.56 -7.14 11.55
C GLU A 100 -2.87 -8.24 10.73
N PHE A 101 -2.50 -7.95 9.49
CA PHE A 101 -1.90 -8.95 8.61
C PHE A 101 -0.38 -8.96 8.64
N GLY A 102 0.22 -8.32 9.65
CA GLY A 102 1.65 -8.44 9.92
C GLY A 102 2.54 -7.82 8.86
N SER A 103 2.13 -6.69 8.29
CA SER A 103 2.96 -5.98 7.33
C SER A 103 4.19 -5.41 8.01
N ASP A 104 5.30 -5.42 7.30
CA ASP A 104 6.51 -4.73 7.75
C ASP A 104 6.42 -3.23 7.44
N ILE A 105 5.85 -2.90 6.30
CA ILE A 105 5.73 -1.51 5.84
C ILE A 105 4.33 -1.28 5.27
N LEU A 106 3.73 -0.14 5.64
CA LEU A 106 2.59 0.43 4.94
C LEU A 106 3.15 1.45 3.94
N VAL A 107 2.97 1.18 2.65
CA VAL A 107 3.47 2.04 1.58
C VAL A 107 2.35 2.97 1.13
N THR A 108 2.57 4.27 1.28
CA THR A 108 1.60 5.28 0.86
C THR A 108 2.30 6.52 0.32
N GLY A 109 1.72 7.11 -0.73
CA GLY A 109 2.18 8.39 -1.27
C GLY A 109 1.40 9.58 -0.72
N ASP A 110 0.44 9.35 0.17
CA ASP A 110 -0.45 10.38 0.70
C ASP A 110 0.21 11.16 1.82
N ARG A 111 0.86 12.27 1.47
CA ARG A 111 1.52 13.16 2.42
C ARG A 111 0.53 13.91 3.31
N ARG A 112 -0.66 14.17 2.79
CA ARG A 112 -1.67 14.93 3.50
C ARG A 112 -2.19 14.16 4.71
N ASP A 113 -2.56 12.90 4.52
CA ASP A 113 -3.18 12.10 5.57
C ASP A 113 -2.16 11.25 6.36
N PHE A 114 -1.06 10.83 5.73
CA PHE A 114 -0.07 9.95 6.36
C PHE A 114 1.30 10.59 6.58
N GLY A 115 1.56 11.81 6.05
CA GLY A 115 2.89 12.40 6.09
C GLY A 115 3.48 12.54 7.49
N HIS A 116 2.64 12.80 8.50
CA HIS A 116 3.10 12.92 9.89
C HIS A 116 3.52 11.57 10.51
N LEU A 117 3.19 10.46 9.85
CA LEU A 117 3.58 9.12 10.28
C LEU A 117 4.79 8.58 9.52
N PHE A 118 5.25 9.26 8.47
CA PHE A 118 6.38 8.79 7.69
C PHE A 118 7.62 8.59 8.57
N GLY A 119 8.19 7.39 8.50
CA GLY A 119 9.35 7.01 9.28
C GLY A 119 9.02 6.51 10.69
N LEU A 120 7.75 6.51 11.07
CA LEU A 120 7.30 6.06 12.39
C LEU A 120 6.64 4.69 12.30
N GLU A 121 6.73 3.93 13.38
CA GLU A 121 6.07 2.63 13.49
C GLU A 121 4.74 2.74 14.21
N VAL A 122 3.74 2.06 13.69
CA VAL A 122 2.43 1.90 14.31
C VAL A 122 2.20 0.41 14.54
N GLU A 123 2.25 -0.03 15.79
CA GLU A 123 2.10 -1.43 16.18
C GLU A 123 2.97 -2.38 15.32
N GLY A 124 4.23 -2.00 15.12
CA GLY A 124 5.20 -2.79 14.36
C GLY A 124 5.22 -2.55 12.86
N VAL A 125 4.33 -1.72 12.34
CA VAL A 125 4.28 -1.40 10.91
C VAL A 125 4.93 -0.04 10.67
N LEU A 126 5.99 -0.02 9.87
CA LEU A 126 6.67 1.22 9.48
C LEU A 126 5.89 1.88 8.33
N VAL A 127 5.59 3.17 8.46
CA VAL A 127 4.87 3.92 7.42
C VAL A 127 5.90 4.64 6.56
N LEU A 128 5.93 4.36 5.26
CA LEU A 128 6.91 4.95 4.33
C LEU A 128 6.26 5.34 3.01
N ASN A 129 6.87 6.32 2.35
CA ASN A 129 6.56 6.64 0.96
C ASN A 129 7.19 5.58 0.02
N PRO A 130 6.82 5.54 -1.27
CA PRO A 130 7.35 4.54 -2.19
C PRO A 130 8.86 4.57 -2.35
N ALA A 131 9.48 5.75 -2.41
CA ALA A 131 10.93 5.86 -2.61
C ALA A 131 11.71 5.28 -1.44
N ASP A 132 11.30 5.62 -0.20
CA ASP A 132 11.96 5.10 1.00
C ASP A 132 11.70 3.60 1.17
N THR A 133 10.51 3.13 0.76
CA THR A 133 10.20 1.70 0.73
C THR A 133 11.14 0.96 -0.22
N LEU A 134 11.33 1.51 -1.42
CA LEU A 134 12.22 0.90 -2.40
C LEU A 134 13.65 0.78 -1.85
N ASP A 135 14.15 1.84 -1.20
CA ASP A 135 15.47 1.83 -0.57
C ASP A 135 15.59 0.71 0.47
N ARG A 136 14.54 0.51 1.28
CA ARG A 136 14.51 -0.56 2.29
C ARG A 136 14.55 -1.95 1.66
N VAL A 137 13.74 -2.18 0.64
CA VAL A 137 13.71 -3.48 -0.06
C VAL A 137 15.05 -3.75 -0.72
N MET A 138 15.64 -2.77 -1.39
CA MET A 138 16.93 -2.93 -2.05
C MET A 138 18.06 -3.17 -1.06
N SER A 139 18.01 -2.57 0.11
CA SER A 139 19.01 -2.79 1.16
C SER A 139 18.98 -4.23 1.68
N GLU A 140 17.80 -4.82 1.82
CA GLU A 140 17.69 -6.24 2.22
C GLU A 140 18.21 -7.18 1.14
N VAL A 141 17.94 -6.87 -0.12
CA VAL A 141 18.37 -7.69 -1.24
C VAL A 141 19.90 -7.78 -1.32
N LYS A 142 20.61 -6.74 -0.90
CA LYS A 142 22.08 -6.68 -0.95
C LYS A 142 22.76 -7.42 0.21
N ARG A 143 22.00 -7.87 1.18
CA ARG A 143 22.52 -8.68 2.28
C ARG A 143 22.48 -10.18 1.88
#